data_f94a38f7fc6c1acb31663b21a2b43f46
#
_entry.id   f94a38f7fc6c1acb31663b21a2b43f46
#
_cell.length_a   1.000
_cell.length_b   1.000
_cell.length_c   1.000
_cell.angle_alpha   90.00
_cell.angle_beta   90.00
_cell.angle_gamma   90.00
#
_symmetry.space_group_name_H-M   'P 1'
#
loop_
_entity.id
_entity.type
_entity.pdbx_description
1 polymer ?
#
loop_
_entity_poly.entity_id
_entity_poly.type
_entity_poly.pdbx_seq_one_letter_code
_entity_poly.pdbx_strand_id
1 'polypeptide(L)'
;MTEAPSSASDTEAIDKWEIQLRKGSLGLAVLASLWGGKLYGLEILRTLETGSDLLVGEGTIYPLLNRLKAEGLVQSEWVEAEAGHPRKYYWLTDEGRDRARRMSGVWAKFSGSLNQLLGPLKAGGDQ
;
A
#
# COMPACT_ATOMS: atom_id res chain seq x y z
N MET A 1 26.88 -28.66 1.42
CA MET A 1 27.20 -27.91 1.37
C MET A 1 26.74 -26.91 1.96
N THR A 2 26.90 -26.42 2.40
CA THR A 2 26.56 -25.51 2.90
C THR A 2 26.25 -24.51 2.37
N GLU A 3 25.54 -23.87 2.40
CA GLU A 3 25.28 -22.97 1.84
C GLU A 3 25.61 -21.87 2.33
N ALA A 4 25.82 -21.27 1.69
CA ALA A 4 26.35 -20.02 2.01
C ALA A 4 25.35 -19.18 2.71
N PRO A 5 25.71 -18.40 3.63
CA PRO A 5 24.81 -17.46 4.24
C PRO A 5 24.38 -16.44 3.20
N SER A 6 23.41 -15.65 3.52
CA SER A 6 22.96 -14.61 2.65
C SER A 6 24.08 -13.76 2.14
N SER A 7 24.12 -13.58 0.88
CA SER A 7 25.09 -12.72 0.25
C SER A 7 24.42 -11.41 -0.13
N ALA A 8 25.21 -10.48 -0.60
CA ALA A 8 24.66 -9.24 -1.13
C ALA A 8 23.68 -9.53 -2.25
N SER A 9 23.95 -10.58 -3.03
CA SER A 9 23.09 -10.98 -4.13
C SER A 9 21.72 -11.45 -3.64
N ASP A 10 21.70 -12.23 -2.56
CA ASP A 10 20.45 -12.69 -1.96
C ASP A 10 19.67 -11.54 -1.37
N THR A 11 20.35 -10.65 -0.68
CA THR A 11 19.70 -9.47 -0.10
C THR A 11 19.10 -8.62 -1.20
N GLU A 12 19.83 -8.45 -2.29
CA GLU A 12 19.36 -7.69 -3.42
C GLU A 12 18.11 -8.30 -4.03
N ALA A 13 18.08 -9.61 -4.16
CA ALA A 13 16.95 -10.32 -4.73
C ALA A 13 15.71 -10.16 -3.84
N ILE A 14 15.88 -10.25 -2.53
CA ILE A 14 14.78 -10.08 -1.58
C ILE A 14 14.26 -8.65 -1.65
N ASP A 15 15.16 -7.67 -1.74
CA ASP A 15 14.75 -6.27 -1.83
C ASP A 15 13.95 -6.03 -3.10
N LYS A 16 14.37 -6.61 -4.21
CA LYS A 16 13.62 -6.45 -5.46
C LYS A 16 12.23 -7.06 -5.38
N TRP A 17 12.15 -8.21 -4.75
CA TRP A 17 10.84 -8.85 -4.58
C TRP A 17 9.93 -8.02 -3.70
N GLU A 18 10.48 -7.46 -2.64
CA GLU A 18 9.71 -6.64 -1.72
C GLU A 18 9.17 -5.39 -2.42
N ILE A 19 9.96 -4.79 -3.30
CA ILE A 19 9.51 -3.64 -4.08
C ILE A 19 8.29 -4.02 -4.93
N GLN A 20 8.33 -5.19 -5.57
CA GLN A 20 7.22 -5.65 -6.37
C GLN A 20 5.98 -5.91 -5.53
N LEU A 21 6.19 -6.48 -4.35
CA LEU A 21 5.08 -6.73 -3.43
C LEU A 21 4.40 -5.43 -3.03
N ARG A 22 5.18 -4.41 -2.70
CA ARG A 22 4.64 -3.11 -2.36
C ARG A 22 3.90 -2.48 -3.53
N LYS A 23 4.47 -2.56 -4.72
CA LYS A 23 3.82 -2.01 -5.91
C LYS A 23 2.47 -2.65 -6.15
N GLY A 24 2.38 -3.96 -5.95
CA GLY A 24 1.13 -4.67 -6.19
C GLY A 24 0.05 -4.35 -5.17
N SER A 25 0.42 -3.95 -3.97
CA SER A 25 -0.54 -3.74 -2.89
C SER A 25 -0.79 -2.26 -2.56
N LEU A 26 0.01 -1.36 -3.10
CA LEU A 26 -0.06 0.04 -2.71
C LEU A 26 -1.40 0.68 -3.05
N GLY A 27 -1.96 0.34 -4.20
CA GLY A 27 -3.26 0.89 -4.58
C GLY A 27 -4.33 0.58 -3.55
N LEU A 28 -4.37 -0.67 -3.11
CA LEU A 28 -5.33 -1.06 -2.07
C LEU A 28 -5.05 -0.33 -0.77
N ALA A 29 -3.78 -0.19 -0.41
CA ALA A 29 -3.41 0.49 0.83
C ALA A 29 -3.87 1.95 0.82
N VAL A 30 -3.71 2.63 -0.32
CA VAL A 30 -4.14 4.02 -0.43
C VAL A 30 -5.65 4.13 -0.34
N LEU A 31 -6.38 3.26 -1.04
CA LEU A 31 -7.84 3.28 -0.94
C LEU A 31 -8.28 3.02 0.50
N ALA A 32 -7.63 2.09 1.16
CA ALA A 32 -7.95 1.76 2.55
C ALA A 32 -7.67 2.95 3.49
N SER A 33 -6.60 3.69 3.22
CA SER A 33 -6.26 4.84 4.05
C SER A 33 -7.34 5.92 4.02
N LEU A 34 -8.11 5.96 2.93
CA LEU A 34 -9.16 6.96 2.76
C LEU A 34 -10.52 6.47 3.23
N TRP A 35 -10.59 5.26 3.77
CA TRP A 35 -11.88 4.68 4.17
C TRP A 35 -12.59 5.50 5.24
N GLY A 36 -11.83 6.09 6.15
CA GLY A 36 -12.38 6.84 7.25
C GLY A 36 -12.76 8.27 6.93
N GLY A 37 -12.42 8.77 5.75
CA GLY A 37 -12.74 10.14 5.38
C GLY A 37 -11.64 10.80 4.60
N LYS A 38 -11.79 12.10 4.43
CA LYS A 38 -10.85 12.89 3.62
C LYS A 38 -9.50 13.03 4.29
N LEU A 39 -8.44 12.89 3.51
CA LEU A 39 -7.08 13.10 3.97
C LEU A 39 -6.33 13.89 2.91
N TYR A 40 -5.40 14.73 3.35
CA TYR A 40 -4.50 15.34 2.37
C TYR A 40 -3.24 14.47 2.22
N GLY A 41 -2.44 14.76 1.19
CA GLY A 41 -1.35 13.87 0.80
C GLY A 41 -0.43 13.42 1.92
N LEU A 42 0.04 14.35 2.75
CA LEU A 42 0.92 13.98 3.85
C LEU A 42 0.24 13.10 4.89
N GLU A 43 -1.07 13.30 5.10
CA GLU A 43 -1.80 12.43 6.02
C GLU A 43 -1.89 11.02 5.48
N ILE A 44 -2.09 10.89 4.17
CA ILE A 44 -2.10 9.56 3.55
C ILE A 44 -0.74 8.89 3.78
N LEU A 45 0.35 9.61 3.52
CA LEU A 45 1.68 9.07 3.73
C LEU A 45 1.91 8.64 5.17
N ARG A 46 1.49 9.46 6.12
CA ARG A 46 1.63 9.14 7.53
C ARG A 46 0.82 7.93 7.92
N THR A 47 -0.38 7.81 7.36
CA THR A 47 -1.23 6.66 7.64
C THR A 47 -0.57 5.37 7.16
N LEU A 48 0.07 5.42 5.99
CA LEU A 48 0.73 4.25 5.45
C LEU A 48 1.99 3.90 6.24
N GLU A 49 2.69 4.88 6.76
CA GLU A 49 3.90 4.66 7.56
C GLU A 49 3.60 4.14 8.95
N THR A 50 2.58 4.72 9.58
CA THR A 50 2.27 4.43 10.97
C THR A 50 1.65 3.06 11.09
N GLY A 51 2.32 2.17 11.79
CA GLY A 51 1.78 0.84 12.04
C GLY A 51 1.88 -0.11 10.86
N SER A 52 2.63 0.24 9.84
CA SER A 52 2.82 -0.66 8.71
C SER A 52 4.18 -0.43 8.10
N ASP A 53 4.58 -1.36 7.25
CA ASP A 53 5.84 -1.27 6.51
C ASP A 53 5.63 -0.70 5.12
N LEU A 54 4.51 -0.02 4.89
CA LEU A 54 4.18 0.51 3.58
C LEU A 54 4.78 1.89 3.39
N LEU A 55 6.09 1.98 3.53
CA LEU A 55 6.79 3.25 3.37
C LEU A 55 6.87 3.61 1.90
N VAL A 56 6.35 4.78 1.56
CA VAL A 56 6.45 5.26 0.20
C VAL A 56 6.77 6.74 0.23
N GLY A 57 7.42 7.21 -0.80
CA GLY A 57 7.74 8.62 -0.91
C GLY A 57 6.68 9.37 -1.70
N GLU A 58 6.81 10.69 -1.67
CA GLU A 58 5.90 11.56 -2.41
C GLU A 58 5.97 11.28 -3.90
N GLY A 59 7.16 10.90 -4.38
CA GLY A 59 7.34 10.60 -5.79
C GLY A 59 6.53 9.42 -6.27
N THR A 60 6.09 8.57 -5.37
CA THR A 60 5.26 7.41 -5.71
C THR A 60 3.79 7.67 -5.43
N ILE A 61 3.49 8.34 -4.31
CA ILE A 61 2.11 8.48 -3.86
C ILE A 61 1.30 9.42 -4.76
N TYR A 62 1.87 10.55 -5.15
CA TYR A 62 1.11 11.51 -5.94
C TYR A 62 0.76 11.02 -7.34
N PRO A 63 1.68 10.38 -8.08
CA PRO A 63 1.29 9.78 -9.35
C PRO A 63 0.21 8.71 -9.19
N LEU A 64 0.26 7.94 -8.10
CA LEU A 64 -0.76 6.93 -7.85
C LEU A 64 -2.11 7.57 -7.58
N LEU A 65 -2.13 8.62 -6.75
CA LEU A 65 -3.38 9.33 -6.48
C LEU A 65 -3.98 9.91 -7.76
N ASN A 66 -3.12 10.46 -8.62
CA ASN A 66 -3.60 10.97 -9.91
C ASN A 66 -4.20 9.88 -10.76
N ARG A 67 -3.59 8.70 -10.75
CA ARG A 67 -4.12 7.56 -11.51
C ARG A 67 -5.46 7.11 -10.94
N LEU A 68 -5.57 7.00 -9.62
CA LEU A 68 -6.82 6.59 -8.99
C LEU A 68 -7.93 7.61 -9.26
N LYS A 69 -7.56 8.87 -9.32
CA LYS A 69 -8.54 9.90 -9.66
C LYS A 69 -8.99 9.77 -11.11
N ALA A 70 -8.06 9.51 -12.02
CA ALA A 70 -8.39 9.31 -13.42
C ALA A 70 -9.31 8.10 -13.61
N GLU A 71 -9.18 7.10 -12.76
CA GLU A 71 -10.04 5.91 -12.80
C GLU A 71 -11.38 6.13 -12.09
N GLY A 72 -11.58 7.30 -11.51
CA GLY A 72 -12.84 7.60 -10.86
C GLY A 72 -12.98 7.04 -9.45
N LEU A 73 -11.88 6.59 -8.86
CA LEU A 73 -11.92 5.95 -7.55
C LEU A 73 -11.74 6.91 -6.39
N VAL A 74 -11.09 8.05 -6.65
CA VAL A 74 -10.94 9.11 -5.66
C VAL A 74 -11.28 10.44 -6.30
N GLN A 75 -11.65 11.39 -5.46
CA GLN A 75 -11.81 12.77 -5.85
C GLN A 75 -10.90 13.61 -4.99
N SER A 76 -10.71 14.85 -5.40
CA SER A 76 -9.83 15.74 -4.64
C SER A 76 -10.29 17.17 -4.83
N GLU A 77 -9.90 18.00 -3.86
CA GLU A 77 -10.12 19.43 -3.97
C GLU A 77 -9.08 20.17 -3.15
N TRP A 78 -8.77 21.36 -3.58
CA TRP A 78 -7.88 22.24 -2.83
C TRP A 78 -8.67 22.94 -1.75
N VAL A 79 -8.11 22.97 -0.55
CA VAL A 79 -8.73 23.64 0.58
C VAL A 79 -7.72 24.62 1.16
N GLU A 80 -8.14 25.86 1.36
CA GLU A 80 -7.27 26.86 1.97
C GLU A 80 -7.06 26.51 3.42
N ALA A 81 -5.80 26.56 3.83
CA ALA A 81 -5.47 26.33 5.24
C ALA A 81 -5.29 27.69 5.90
N GLU A 82 -5.44 27.69 7.22
CA GLU A 82 -5.31 28.93 7.99
C GLU A 82 -3.98 29.60 7.81
N ALA A 83 -2.95 28.81 7.57
CA ALA A 83 -1.60 29.35 7.41
C ALA A 83 -1.33 29.86 6.01
N GLY A 84 -2.34 29.89 5.15
CA GLY A 84 -2.17 30.37 3.79
C GLY A 84 -1.61 29.37 2.81
N HIS A 85 -1.43 28.13 3.23
CA HIS A 85 -0.92 27.07 2.37
C HIS A 85 -2.06 26.14 2.01
N PRO A 86 -2.56 26.19 0.77
CA PRO A 86 -3.65 25.32 0.39
C PRO A 86 -3.20 23.87 0.43
N ARG A 87 -4.12 23.00 0.81
CA ARG A 87 -3.87 21.57 0.86
C ARG A 87 -4.87 20.87 -0.04
N LYS A 88 -4.39 19.85 -0.73
CA LYS A 88 -5.27 19.06 -1.59
C LYS A 88 -5.75 17.84 -0.81
N TYR A 89 -7.05 17.78 -0.60
CA TYR A 89 -7.69 16.69 0.10
C TYR A 89 -8.23 15.69 -0.89
N TYR A 90 -8.16 14.42 -0.51
CA TYR A 90 -8.63 13.32 -1.32
C TYR A 90 -9.68 12.53 -0.55
N TRP A 91 -10.62 11.94 -1.26
CA TRP A 91 -11.62 11.07 -0.63
C TRP A 91 -12.09 10.04 -1.64
N LEU A 92 -12.67 8.94 -1.12
CA LEU A 92 -13.16 7.87 -1.97
C LEU A 92 -14.50 8.24 -2.59
N THR A 93 -14.64 7.90 -3.87
CA THR A 93 -15.96 7.92 -4.50
C THR A 93 -16.69 6.63 -4.13
N ASP A 94 -17.96 6.52 -4.51
CA ASP A 94 -18.69 5.27 -4.32
C ASP A 94 -17.99 4.14 -5.05
N GLU A 95 -17.50 4.42 -6.24
CA GLU A 95 -16.74 3.44 -7.01
C GLU A 95 -15.45 3.06 -6.32
N GLY A 96 -14.80 4.03 -5.68
CA GLY A 96 -13.59 3.75 -4.92
C GLY A 96 -13.87 2.86 -3.74
N ARG A 97 -14.99 3.07 -3.06
CA ARG A 97 -15.37 2.21 -1.94
C ARG A 97 -15.63 0.79 -2.40
N ASP A 98 -16.35 0.65 -3.51
CA ASP A 98 -16.61 -0.67 -4.06
C ASP A 98 -15.31 -1.35 -4.48
N ARG A 99 -14.42 -0.61 -5.12
CA ARG A 99 -13.14 -1.16 -5.55
C ARG A 99 -12.32 -1.63 -4.35
N ALA A 100 -12.30 -0.83 -3.29
CA ALA A 100 -11.56 -1.21 -2.09
C ALA A 100 -12.10 -2.50 -1.47
N ARG A 101 -13.42 -2.64 -1.42
CA ARG A 101 -14.01 -3.86 -0.88
C ARG A 101 -13.65 -5.07 -1.72
N ARG A 102 -13.73 -4.95 -3.03
CA ARG A 102 -13.40 -6.06 -3.93
C ARG A 102 -11.93 -6.43 -3.82
N MET A 103 -11.07 -5.45 -3.83
CA MET A 103 -9.64 -5.70 -3.72
C MET A 103 -9.30 -6.33 -2.37
N SER A 104 -9.97 -5.87 -1.32
CA SER A 104 -9.77 -6.43 0.01
C SER A 104 -10.17 -7.90 0.04
N GLY A 105 -11.26 -8.26 -0.64
CA GLY A 105 -11.69 -9.66 -0.73
C GLY A 105 -10.68 -10.52 -1.47
N VAL A 106 -10.17 -10.00 -2.57
CA VAL A 106 -9.15 -10.72 -3.34
C VAL A 106 -7.89 -10.90 -2.49
N TRP A 107 -7.50 -9.85 -1.78
CA TRP A 107 -6.33 -9.93 -0.92
C TRP A 107 -6.50 -10.97 0.19
N ALA A 108 -7.66 -10.98 0.84
CA ALA A 108 -7.92 -11.92 1.92
C ALA A 108 -7.81 -13.36 1.42
N LYS A 109 -8.38 -13.62 0.26
CA LYS A 109 -8.36 -14.96 -0.32
C LYS A 109 -6.95 -15.37 -0.74
N PHE A 110 -6.27 -14.47 -1.42
CA PHE A 110 -4.91 -14.72 -1.90
C PHE A 110 -3.95 -14.93 -0.73
N SER A 111 -3.98 -14.02 0.26
CA SER A 111 -3.07 -14.11 1.38
C SER A 111 -3.36 -15.33 2.24
N GLY A 112 -4.64 -15.71 2.36
CA GLY A 112 -5.00 -16.93 3.08
C GLY A 112 -4.40 -18.15 2.42
N SER A 113 -4.51 -18.25 1.10
CA SER A 113 -3.93 -19.37 0.37
C SER A 113 -2.42 -19.40 0.51
N LEU A 114 -1.79 -18.23 0.37
CA LEU A 114 -0.34 -18.17 0.50
C LEU A 114 0.11 -18.52 1.91
N ASN A 115 -0.61 -18.03 2.91
CA ASN A 115 -0.27 -18.35 4.30
C ASN A 115 -0.35 -19.85 4.57
N GLN A 116 -1.29 -20.53 3.94
CA GLN A 116 -1.37 -21.98 4.07
C GLN A 116 -0.12 -22.65 3.52
N LEU A 117 0.33 -22.20 2.35
CA LEU A 117 1.54 -22.76 1.75
C LEU A 117 2.78 -22.46 2.60
N LEU A 118 2.76 -21.35 3.31
CA LEU A 118 3.89 -20.94 4.13
C LEU A 118 3.90 -21.61 5.50
N GLY A 119 2.81 -22.29 5.86
CA GLY A 119 2.69 -22.92 7.16
C GLY A 119 3.88 -23.80 7.55
N PRO A 120 4.29 -24.73 6.69
CA PRO A 120 5.43 -25.58 7.03
C PRO A 120 6.72 -24.81 7.28
N LEU A 121 6.92 -23.71 6.55
CA LEU A 121 8.11 -22.88 6.75
C LEU A 121 8.12 -22.25 8.13
N LYS A 122 6.98 -21.75 8.55
CA LYS A 122 6.89 -21.07 9.83
C LYS A 122 6.94 -22.05 10.99
N ALA A 123 6.22 -23.15 10.87
CA ALA A 123 6.13 -24.10 11.95
C ALA A 123 7.42 -24.86 12.15
N GLY A 124 8.05 -25.22 11.05
CA GLY A 124 9.24 -26.02 11.14
C GLY A 124 10.50 -25.25 10.90
N GLY A 125 10.44 -23.97 11.01
CA GLY A 125 11.51 -23.11 10.59
C GLY A 125 12.88 -23.54 11.02
N ASP A 126 12.95 -24.29 12.05
CA ASP A 126 14.19 -24.70 12.57
C ASP A 126 14.56 -26.11 12.20
N GLN A 127 13.76 -26.75 11.50
CA GLN A 127 14.09 -28.10 11.26
C GLN A 127 14.83 -28.31 10.21
#